data_a39b5d33714da36df7575ed41d00ad61
#
_entry.id   a39b5d33714da36df7575ed41d00ad61
#
_cell.length_a   1.000
_cell.length_b   1.000
_cell.length_c   1.000
_cell.angle_alpha   90.00
_cell.angle_beta   90.00
_cell.angle_gamma   90.00
#
_symmetry.space_group_name_H-M   'P 1'
#
loop_
_entity.id
_entity.type
_entity.pdbx_description
1 polymer ?
#
loop_
_entity_poly.entity_id
_entity_poly.type
_entity_poly.pdbx_seq_one_letter_code
_entity_poly.pdbx_strand_id
1 'polypeptide(L)'
;MTRSIDYEKSSGNVFADIGLPDATDHLVKAKLVFKIDALMQERGLKQSEAAALFGVKQPDVSKMLHGDFRQFSVERLMRFLVALGQDVEIVVRPHNSPGTVAELQVV
;
A
#
# COMPACT_ATOMS: atom_id res chain seq x y z
N MET A 1 21.15 -9.65 -8.31
CA MET A 1 20.88 -9.31 -8.52
C MET A 1 20.61 -8.69 -8.49
N THR A 2 20.58 -8.28 -8.41
CA THR A 2 20.36 -7.68 -8.39
C THR A 2 19.87 -7.03 -8.49
N ARG A 3 19.73 -6.84 -8.46
CA ARG A 3 19.24 -6.14 -8.58
C ARG A 3 18.66 -5.44 -8.34
N SER A 4 18.44 -5.31 -8.15
CA SER A 4 17.94 -4.62 -8.01
C SER A 4 17.73 -3.67 -7.74
N ILE A 5 18.34 -3.79 -7.25
CA ILE A 5 18.02 -2.80 -6.84
C ILE A 5 17.83 -1.52 -7.46
N ASP A 6 17.69 -1.39 -8.45
CA ASP A 6 17.48 -0.20 -9.12
C ASP A 6 16.18 0.39 -9.04
N TYR A 7 15.36 -0.13 -8.24
CA TYR A 7 14.03 0.34 -8.19
C TYR A 7 13.93 1.67 -7.56
N GLU A 8 14.92 2.07 -6.91
CA GLU A 8 14.80 3.32 -6.23
C GLU A 8 14.66 4.47 -7.16
N LYS A 9 14.97 4.30 -8.42
CA LYS A 9 14.77 5.38 -9.31
C LYS A 9 13.42 5.44 -9.89
N SER A 10 12.54 4.61 -9.52
CA SER A 10 11.20 4.58 -10.05
C SER A 10 10.30 5.60 -9.44
N SER A 11 10.78 6.46 -8.58
CA SER A 11 9.96 7.50 -7.98
C SER A 11 8.87 6.94 -7.10
N GLY A 12 9.10 5.80 -6.53
CA GLY A 12 8.13 5.20 -5.64
C GLY A 12 7.04 4.42 -6.35
N ASN A 13 7.13 4.24 -7.64
CA ASN A 13 6.17 3.44 -8.37
C ASN A 13 6.81 2.16 -8.88
N VAL A 14 7.44 1.44 -7.97
CA VAL A 14 8.20 0.25 -8.29
C VAL A 14 7.33 -0.81 -8.96
N PHE A 15 6.11 -0.98 -8.50
CA PHE A 15 5.25 -2.04 -9.00
C PHE A 15 4.83 -1.78 -10.45
N ALA A 16 4.60 -0.54 -10.81
CA ALA A 16 4.31 -0.22 -12.20
C ALA A 16 5.55 -0.43 -13.06
N ASP A 17 6.73 -0.09 -12.53
CA ASP A 17 7.97 -0.23 -13.29
C ASP A 17 8.30 -1.67 -13.59
N ILE A 18 7.88 -2.61 -12.78
CA ILE A 18 8.13 -4.03 -13.05
C ILE A 18 6.99 -4.68 -13.80
N GLY A 19 6.07 -3.87 -14.32
CA GLY A 19 5.05 -4.37 -15.24
C GLY A 19 3.88 -5.06 -14.62
N LEU A 20 3.55 -4.77 -13.36
CA LEU A 20 2.38 -5.35 -12.76
C LEU A 20 1.12 -4.79 -13.42
N PRO A 21 0.10 -5.63 -13.61
CA PRO A 21 -1.17 -5.15 -14.14
C PRO A 21 -1.81 -4.12 -13.21
N ASP A 22 -2.50 -3.14 -13.77
CA ASP A 22 -3.19 -2.13 -12.99
C ASP A 22 -4.17 -2.76 -11.99
N ALA A 23 -4.81 -3.85 -12.38
CA ALA A 23 -5.75 -4.52 -11.48
C ALA A 23 -5.07 -5.06 -10.24
N THR A 24 -3.85 -5.61 -10.39
CA THR A 24 -3.10 -6.12 -9.25
C THR A 24 -2.65 -4.98 -8.34
N ASP A 25 -2.18 -3.88 -8.91
CA ASP A 25 -1.77 -2.71 -8.16
C ASP A 25 -2.96 -2.16 -7.37
N HIS A 26 -4.10 -2.04 -8.02
CA HIS A 26 -5.31 -1.54 -7.38
C HIS A 26 -5.75 -2.45 -6.23
N LEU A 27 -5.69 -3.76 -6.43
CA LEU A 27 -6.08 -4.71 -5.40
C LEU A 27 -5.17 -4.63 -4.17
N VAL A 28 -3.87 -4.50 -4.40
CA VAL A 28 -2.92 -4.35 -3.30
C VAL A 28 -3.22 -3.08 -2.52
N LYS A 29 -3.44 -1.98 -3.22
CA LYS A 29 -3.77 -0.72 -2.56
C LYS A 29 -5.08 -0.83 -1.79
N ALA A 30 -6.09 -1.46 -2.37
CA ALA A 30 -7.38 -1.64 -1.72
C ALA A 30 -7.24 -2.39 -0.40
N LYS A 31 -6.43 -3.43 -0.39
CA LYS A 31 -6.23 -4.22 0.83
C LYS A 31 -5.49 -3.42 1.89
N LEU A 32 -4.52 -2.60 1.48
CA LEU A 32 -3.80 -1.74 2.43
C LEU A 32 -4.74 -0.69 3.00
N VAL A 33 -5.56 -0.08 2.16
CA VAL A 33 -6.53 0.92 2.61
C VAL A 33 -7.54 0.29 3.56
N PHE A 34 -7.98 -0.92 3.28
CA PHE A 34 -8.89 -1.63 4.18
C PHE A 34 -8.29 -1.79 5.58
N LYS A 35 -7.01 -2.15 5.63
CA LYS A 35 -6.33 -2.28 6.92
C LYS A 35 -6.19 -0.94 7.64
N ILE A 36 -5.89 0.11 6.89
CA ILE A 36 -5.79 1.46 7.44
C ILE A 36 -7.13 1.89 8.04
N ASP A 37 -8.20 1.69 7.28
CA ASP A 37 -9.55 2.04 7.72
C ASP A 37 -9.93 1.30 8.99
N ALA A 38 -9.66 -0.01 9.03
CA ALA A 38 -9.97 -0.83 10.20
C ALA A 38 -9.24 -0.33 11.44
N LEU A 39 -7.97 0.04 11.29
CA LEU A 39 -7.20 0.57 12.41
C LEU A 39 -7.70 1.93 12.87
N MET A 40 -8.10 2.78 11.92
CA MET A 40 -8.66 4.07 12.27
C MET A 40 -9.95 3.91 13.07
N GLN A 41 -10.81 3.01 12.63
CA GLN A 41 -12.07 2.76 13.32
C GLN A 41 -11.82 2.15 14.70
N GLU A 42 -10.90 1.23 14.80
CA GLU A 42 -10.58 0.58 16.05
C GLU A 42 -10.11 1.60 17.09
N ARG A 43 -9.39 2.62 16.66
CA ARG A 43 -8.86 3.65 17.55
C ARG A 43 -9.77 4.85 17.70
N GLY A 44 -10.89 4.88 16.99
CA GLY A 44 -11.75 6.03 16.98
C GLY A 44 -11.08 7.27 16.42
N LEU A 45 -10.21 7.08 15.44
CA LEU A 45 -9.40 8.14 14.88
C LEU A 45 -10.21 8.92 13.85
N LYS A 46 -10.28 10.22 13.99
CA LYS A 46 -10.98 11.08 13.04
C LYS A 46 -10.13 11.27 11.79
N GLN A 47 -10.78 11.59 10.67
CA GLN A 47 -10.06 11.83 9.43
C GLN A 47 -9.04 12.96 9.54
N SER A 48 -9.40 14.02 10.28
CA SER A 48 -8.47 15.13 10.47
C SER A 48 -7.25 14.70 11.28
N GLU A 49 -7.44 13.83 12.26
CA GLU A 49 -6.34 13.31 13.06
C GLU A 49 -5.45 12.42 12.24
N ALA A 50 -6.05 11.55 11.42
CA ALA A 50 -5.29 10.69 10.53
C ALA A 50 -4.51 11.50 9.50
N ALA A 51 -5.11 12.54 8.97
CA ALA A 51 -4.45 13.41 8.00
C ALA A 51 -3.18 14.03 8.60
N ALA A 52 -3.28 14.52 9.83
CA ALA A 52 -2.13 15.09 10.52
C ALA A 52 -1.06 14.02 10.72
N LEU A 53 -1.47 12.82 11.11
CA LEU A 53 -0.55 11.71 11.36
C LEU A 53 0.16 11.26 10.08
N PHE A 54 -0.56 11.22 8.96
CA PHE A 54 -0.01 10.78 7.68
C PHE A 54 0.71 11.89 6.92
N GLY A 55 0.57 13.14 7.36
CA GLY A 55 1.19 14.25 6.66
C GLY A 55 0.49 14.60 5.36
N VAL A 56 -0.83 14.42 5.31
CA VAL A 56 -1.62 14.73 4.13
C VAL A 56 -2.80 15.61 4.53
N LYS A 57 -3.57 16.05 3.56
CA LYS A 57 -4.75 16.87 3.81
C LYS A 57 -5.95 15.99 4.12
N GLN A 58 -6.87 16.49 4.93
CA GLN A 58 -8.05 15.72 5.29
C GLN A 58 -8.86 15.24 4.07
N PRO A 59 -9.09 16.07 3.04
CA PRO A 59 -9.80 15.57 1.86
C PRO A 59 -9.15 14.36 1.21
N ASP A 60 -7.82 14.25 1.29
CA ASP A 60 -7.11 13.11 0.72
C ASP A 60 -7.41 11.84 1.53
N VAL A 61 -7.50 11.96 2.85
CA VAL A 61 -7.90 10.82 3.68
C VAL A 61 -9.33 10.41 3.35
N SER A 62 -10.22 11.39 3.22
CA SER A 62 -11.62 11.10 2.90
C SER A 62 -11.73 10.37 1.56
N LYS A 63 -11.04 10.85 0.53
CA LYS A 63 -11.05 10.20 -0.77
C LYS A 63 -10.54 8.77 -0.69
N MET A 64 -9.43 8.58 0.03
CA MET A 64 -8.83 7.26 0.19
C MET A 64 -9.83 6.28 0.81
N LEU A 65 -10.50 6.69 1.86
CA LEU A 65 -11.45 5.84 2.56
C LEU A 65 -12.71 5.55 1.73
N HIS A 66 -13.00 6.38 0.76
CA HIS A 66 -14.16 6.20 -0.12
C HIS A 66 -13.80 5.52 -1.45
N GLY A 67 -12.60 4.98 -1.55
CA GLY A 67 -12.21 4.19 -2.70
C GLY A 67 -11.35 4.91 -3.73
N ASP A 68 -11.08 6.20 -3.52
CA ASP A 68 -10.22 6.96 -4.42
C ASP A 68 -8.83 7.07 -3.80
N PHE A 69 -8.00 6.08 -4.05
CA PHE A 69 -6.67 5.99 -3.45
C PHE A 69 -5.56 5.81 -4.48
N ARG A 70 -5.87 6.00 -5.75
CA ARG A 70 -4.88 5.81 -6.82
C ARG A 70 -3.71 6.78 -6.72
N GLN A 71 -3.94 7.93 -6.11
CA GLN A 71 -2.90 8.94 -5.93
C GLN A 71 -1.81 8.51 -4.95
N PHE A 72 -2.09 7.52 -4.11
CA PHE A 72 -1.12 7.04 -3.14
C PHE A 72 -0.42 5.80 -3.67
N SER A 73 0.91 5.78 -3.59
CA SER A 73 1.67 4.60 -3.94
C SER A 73 1.51 3.53 -2.86
N VAL A 74 1.81 2.28 -3.21
CA VAL A 74 1.79 1.18 -2.25
C VAL A 74 2.74 1.49 -1.09
N GLU A 75 3.92 2.02 -1.40
CA GLU A 75 4.89 2.37 -0.36
C GLU A 75 4.29 3.40 0.60
N ARG A 76 3.60 4.39 0.07
CA ARG A 76 3.02 5.44 0.91
C ARG A 76 1.95 4.89 1.82
N LEU A 77 1.12 3.99 1.30
CA LEU A 77 0.08 3.35 2.12
C LEU A 77 0.72 2.50 3.22
N MET A 78 1.82 1.82 2.92
CA MET A 78 2.54 1.08 3.95
C MET A 78 3.09 2.02 5.02
N ARG A 79 3.55 3.20 4.64
CA ARG A 79 4.02 4.19 5.60
C ARG A 79 2.91 4.71 6.49
N PHE A 80 1.68 4.79 5.97
CA PHE A 80 0.54 5.16 6.80
C PHE A 80 0.29 4.10 7.88
N LEU A 81 0.46 2.82 7.54
CA LEU A 81 0.33 1.75 8.52
C LEU A 81 1.39 1.86 9.59
N VAL A 82 2.62 2.18 9.20
CA VAL A 82 3.70 2.39 10.17
C VAL A 82 3.36 3.56 11.07
N ALA A 83 2.81 4.64 10.51
CA ALA A 83 2.40 5.80 11.31
C ALA A 83 1.29 5.43 12.30
N LEU A 84 0.51 4.41 11.98
CA LEU A 84 -0.51 3.89 12.89
C LEU A 84 0.06 2.86 13.87
N GLY A 85 1.38 2.76 13.96
CA GLY A 85 2.02 1.89 14.93
C GLY A 85 2.15 0.45 14.51
N GLN A 86 2.00 0.15 13.24
CA GLN A 86 2.09 -1.21 12.76
C GLN A 86 3.46 -1.52 12.22
N ASP A 87 3.90 -2.74 12.43
CA ASP A 87 5.09 -3.25 11.75
C ASP A 87 4.63 -3.84 10.42
N VAL A 88 5.28 -3.44 9.33
CA VAL A 88 4.96 -3.93 8.00
C VAL A 88 6.10 -4.82 7.54
N GLU A 89 5.78 -6.07 7.22
CA GLU A 89 6.78 -7.04 6.78
C GLU A 89 6.53 -7.41 5.33
N ILE A 90 7.61 -7.54 4.59
CA ILE A 90 7.56 -7.96 3.20
C ILE A 90 8.20 -9.34 3.11
N VAL A 91 7.43 -10.32 2.68
CA VAL A 91 7.89 -11.70 2.58
C VAL A 91 8.03 -12.05 1.10
N VAL A 92 9.19 -12.54 0.74
CA VAL A 92 9.48 -12.96 -0.63
C VAL A 92 9.80 -14.44 -0.59
N ARG A 93 9.06 -15.22 -1.37
CA ARG A 93 9.22 -16.67 -1.41
C ARG A 93 9.20 -17.17 -2.84
N PRO A 94 9.89 -18.28 -3.11
CA PRO A 94 9.76 -18.91 -4.44
C PRO A 94 8.31 -19.32 -4.67
N HIS A 95 7.86 -19.18 -5.90
CA HIS A 95 6.52 -19.62 -6.28
C HIS A 95 6.59 -21.09 -6.66
N ASN A 96 5.87 -21.93 -5.92
CA ASN A 96 5.96 -23.39 -6.09
C ASN A 96 4.70 -24.04 -6.61
N SER A 97 3.76 -23.26 -7.13
CA SER A 97 2.51 -23.83 -7.65
C SER A 97 2.61 -23.98 -9.16
N PRO A 98 2.76 -25.20 -9.67
CA PRO A 98 2.85 -25.38 -11.12
C PRO A 98 1.58 -24.92 -11.82
N GLY A 99 1.73 -24.30 -12.97
CA GLY A 99 0.60 -23.86 -13.77
C GLY A 99 0.02 -22.52 -13.34
N THR A 100 0.57 -21.89 -12.32
CA THR A 100 0.12 -20.56 -11.89
C THR A 100 1.27 -19.58 -11.99
N VAL A 101 0.94 -18.31 -11.88
CA VAL A 101 1.93 -17.23 -11.95
C VAL A 101 2.18 -16.68 -10.57
N ALA A 102 3.40 -16.24 -10.34
CA ALA A 102 3.71 -15.58 -9.08
C ALA A 102 2.91 -14.28 -8.96
N GLU A 103 2.50 -13.94 -7.75
CA GLU A 103 1.64 -12.81 -7.50
C GLU A 103 2.13 -11.97 -6.33
N LEU A 104 1.73 -10.72 -6.36
CA LEU A 104 1.90 -9.82 -5.23
C LEU A 104 0.62 -9.88 -4.40
N GLN A 105 0.75 -10.22 -3.13
CA GLN A 105 -0.40 -10.37 -2.24
C GLN A 105 -0.20 -9.60 -0.94
N VAL A 106 -1.30 -9.12 -0.40
CA VAL A 106 -1.35 -8.57 0.96
C VAL A 106 -2.13 -9.56 1.80
N VAL A 107 -1.48 -10.06 2.84
CA VAL A 107 -2.09 -11.05 3.70
C VAL A 107 -2.54 -10.45 5.02
#